data_f444d7494df7759c07cc3dcb2fd16021
#
_entry.id   f444d7494df7759c07cc3dcb2fd16021
#
_cell.length_a   1.000
_cell.length_b   1.000
_cell.length_c   1.000
_cell.angle_alpha   90.00
_cell.angle_beta   90.00
_cell.angle_gamma   90.00
#
_symmetry.space_group_name_H-M   'P 1'
#
loop_
_entity.id
_entity.type
_entity.pdbx_description
1 polymer ?
#
loop_
_entity_poly.entity_id
_entity_poly.type
_entity_poly.pdbx_seq_one_letter_code
_entity_poly.pdbx_strand_id
1 'polypeptide(L)'
;LVVDTGDSTDHGTAVEDYYVDGVGRLDVPYAWVRGNHDSSDIQAAMRRQPNAVVLDGPDVVEAAGLRLMGQGDARFTPDKTTRDDDAPTEVITAVGSALAEAYDEAADKPQLVLVHDPISARPLLGRAPLVLAGHAHERRVRTEDGTTLMVQGSTGGAGLRALEDEEPTPVMLTVLYLDAETGRLQAYDELTLGGLGDTDARISRRIGPPPSTPSPSPSGG
;
A
#
# COMPACT_ATOMS: atom_id res chain seq x y z
N LEU A 1 -8.34 -10.24 5.05
CA LEU A 1 -7.71 -8.92 5.20
C LEU A 1 -7.80 -8.17 3.86
N VAL A 2 -8.29 -6.95 3.91
CA VAL A 2 -8.14 -5.96 2.82
C VAL A 2 -6.94 -5.09 3.17
N VAL A 3 -6.16 -4.70 2.16
CA VAL A 3 -5.02 -3.81 2.30
C VAL A 3 -5.19 -2.65 1.32
N ASP A 4 -5.13 -1.43 1.84
CA ASP A 4 -5.31 -0.20 1.07
C ASP A 4 -4.08 0.71 1.28
N THR A 5 -3.51 1.14 0.17
CA THR A 5 -2.29 1.96 0.14
C THR A 5 -2.56 3.47 0.09
N GLY A 6 -3.78 3.88 0.42
CA GLY A 6 -4.16 5.29 0.54
C GLY A 6 -4.73 5.92 -0.73
N ASP A 7 -4.99 7.22 -0.65
CA ASP A 7 -5.78 7.99 -1.62
C ASP A 7 -7.22 7.46 -1.74
N SER A 8 -7.83 7.24 -0.57
CA SER A 8 -9.26 6.87 -0.47
C SER A 8 -10.17 8.03 -0.86
N THR A 9 -9.64 9.25 -0.90
CA THR A 9 -10.34 10.49 -1.24
C THR A 9 -9.55 11.31 -2.27
N ASP A 10 -10.27 12.20 -3.00
CA ASP A 10 -9.62 13.11 -3.97
C ASP A 10 -9.08 14.40 -3.32
N HIS A 11 -9.78 14.92 -2.30
CA HIS A 11 -9.45 16.19 -1.68
C HIS A 11 -9.34 16.14 -0.15
N GLY A 12 -9.68 15.02 0.47
CA GLY A 12 -9.66 14.85 1.91
C GLY A 12 -10.64 15.76 2.66
N THR A 13 -11.76 16.12 2.03
CA THR A 13 -12.78 16.97 2.64
C THR A 13 -13.70 16.18 3.56
N ALA A 14 -14.33 16.87 4.54
CA ALA A 14 -15.28 16.24 5.44
C ALA A 14 -16.50 15.61 4.73
N VAL A 15 -16.83 16.06 3.52
CA VAL A 15 -17.91 15.46 2.72
C VAL A 15 -17.52 14.07 2.21
N GLU A 16 -16.22 13.82 2.05
CA GLU A 16 -15.70 12.54 1.57
C GLU A 16 -15.58 11.49 2.68
N ASP A 17 -15.84 11.86 3.96
CA ASP A 17 -15.89 10.91 5.08
C ASP A 17 -16.81 9.71 4.78
N TYR A 18 -17.89 9.92 4.02
CA TYR A 18 -18.84 8.86 3.72
C TYR A 18 -18.24 7.72 2.86
N TYR A 19 -17.16 7.98 2.10
CA TYR A 19 -16.44 6.90 1.38
C TYR A 19 -15.83 5.90 2.35
N VAL A 20 -15.37 6.39 3.50
CA VAL A 20 -14.76 5.57 4.56
C VAL A 20 -15.81 4.74 5.30
N ASP A 21 -17.07 5.17 5.36
CA ASP A 21 -18.15 4.44 6.02
C ASP A 21 -18.41 3.06 5.40
N GLY A 22 -18.04 2.88 4.13
CA GLY A 22 -18.09 1.59 3.45
C GLY A 22 -17.17 0.53 4.07
N VAL A 23 -16.04 0.96 4.65
CA VAL A 23 -15.05 0.08 5.28
C VAL A 23 -15.65 -0.67 6.45
N GLY A 24 -16.39 0.03 7.31
CA GLY A 24 -17.04 -0.57 8.49
C GLY A 24 -18.08 -1.63 8.18
N ARG A 25 -18.50 -1.78 6.92
CA ARG A 25 -19.46 -2.80 6.47
C ARG A 25 -18.79 -4.08 5.99
N LEU A 26 -17.46 -4.07 5.87
CA LEU A 26 -16.71 -5.25 5.49
C LEU A 26 -16.50 -6.15 6.72
N ASP A 27 -16.82 -7.42 6.60
CA ASP A 27 -16.66 -8.42 7.69
C ASP A 27 -15.21 -8.94 7.79
N VAL A 28 -14.23 -8.11 7.44
CA VAL A 28 -12.81 -8.47 7.46
C VAL A 28 -11.96 -7.28 7.92
N PRO A 29 -10.80 -7.50 8.55
CA PRO A 29 -9.88 -6.43 8.88
C PRO A 29 -9.46 -5.65 7.63
N TYR A 30 -9.32 -4.33 7.79
CA TYR A 30 -8.95 -3.40 6.72
C TYR A 30 -7.72 -2.60 7.14
N ALA A 31 -6.55 -2.97 6.62
CA ALA A 31 -5.30 -2.27 6.87
C ALA A 31 -5.15 -1.11 5.87
N TRP A 32 -4.84 0.07 6.38
CA TRP A 32 -4.78 1.29 5.59
C TRP A 32 -3.60 2.18 5.99
N VAL A 33 -2.96 2.79 5.02
CA VAL A 33 -2.04 3.91 5.17
C VAL A 33 -2.61 5.13 4.48
N ARG A 34 -2.39 6.32 5.04
CA ARG A 34 -2.85 7.58 4.46
C ARG A 34 -2.09 7.90 3.18
N GLY A 35 -2.81 8.26 2.12
CA GLY A 35 -2.24 8.82 0.90
C GLY A 35 -2.07 10.35 0.97
N ASN A 36 -1.50 10.93 -0.08
CA ASN A 36 -1.28 12.39 -0.14
C ASN A 36 -2.58 13.18 -0.38
N HIS A 37 -3.63 12.55 -0.88
CA HIS A 37 -4.97 13.14 -1.04
C HIS A 37 -5.85 13.02 0.21
N ASP A 38 -5.51 12.13 1.15
CA ASP A 38 -6.27 11.96 2.38
C ASP A 38 -5.88 13.04 3.41
N SER A 39 -6.86 13.53 4.18
CA SER A 39 -6.66 14.49 5.26
C SER A 39 -6.61 13.83 6.63
N SER A 40 -6.31 14.64 7.67
CA SER A 40 -6.43 14.21 9.07
C SER A 40 -7.86 13.82 9.43
N ASP A 41 -8.86 14.46 8.83
CA ASP A 41 -10.27 14.15 9.06
C ASP A 41 -10.60 12.78 8.48
N ILE A 42 -10.13 12.48 7.28
CA ILE A 42 -10.26 11.15 6.64
C ILE A 42 -9.55 10.08 7.49
N GLN A 43 -8.33 10.36 7.97
CA GLN A 43 -7.63 9.42 8.86
C GLN A 43 -8.40 9.22 10.18
N ALA A 44 -8.99 10.26 10.74
CA ALA A 44 -9.84 10.14 11.93
C ALA A 44 -11.12 9.36 11.62
N ALA A 45 -11.74 9.55 10.45
CA ALA A 45 -12.89 8.78 9.99
C ALA A 45 -12.54 7.30 9.85
N MET A 46 -11.39 6.99 9.24
CA MET A 46 -10.89 5.62 9.12
C MET A 46 -10.69 4.95 10.48
N ARG A 47 -10.07 5.66 11.45
CA ARG A 47 -9.89 5.16 12.82
C ARG A 47 -11.20 4.89 13.58
N ARG A 48 -12.31 5.48 13.16
CA ARG A 48 -13.64 5.20 13.74
C ARG A 48 -14.28 3.91 13.22
N GLN A 49 -13.78 3.36 12.12
CA GLN A 49 -14.33 2.13 11.56
C GLN A 49 -13.91 0.92 12.42
N PRO A 50 -14.84 0.03 12.79
CA PRO A 50 -14.59 -1.02 13.78
C PRO A 50 -13.58 -2.08 13.34
N ASN A 51 -13.37 -2.23 12.04
CA ASN A 51 -12.47 -3.21 11.41
C ASN A 51 -11.23 -2.57 10.79
N ALA A 52 -11.05 -1.25 10.89
CA ALA A 52 -9.91 -0.57 10.31
C ALA A 52 -8.66 -0.67 11.20
N VAL A 53 -7.54 -0.92 10.56
CA VAL A 53 -6.20 -0.93 11.13
C VAL A 53 -5.40 0.15 10.41
N VAL A 54 -5.35 1.35 11.02
CA VAL A 54 -4.61 2.49 10.48
C VAL A 54 -3.14 2.36 10.84
N LEU A 55 -2.30 2.19 9.84
CA LEU A 55 -0.85 2.10 9.98
C LEU A 55 -0.24 3.49 9.78
N ASP A 56 0.30 4.05 10.83
CA ASP A 56 0.82 5.43 10.83
C ASP A 56 1.99 5.56 11.81
N GLY A 57 3.03 4.77 11.57
CA GLY A 57 4.23 4.78 12.41
C GLY A 57 5.02 3.48 12.41
N PRO A 58 6.01 3.42 13.31
CA PRO A 58 6.95 2.33 13.40
C PRO A 58 6.41 1.05 14.06
N ASP A 59 5.20 1.11 14.58
CA ASP A 59 4.64 0.01 15.36
C ASP A 59 4.29 -1.19 14.46
N VAL A 60 4.60 -2.39 14.95
CA VAL A 60 4.16 -3.63 14.33
C VAL A 60 2.76 -3.96 14.83
N VAL A 61 1.81 -4.11 13.93
CA VAL A 61 0.41 -4.39 14.23
C VAL A 61 0.02 -5.75 13.66
N GLU A 62 -0.69 -6.55 14.44
CA GLU A 62 -1.24 -7.82 13.98
C GLU A 62 -2.66 -7.64 13.41
N ALA A 63 -2.88 -8.14 12.19
CA ALA A 63 -4.19 -8.21 11.59
C ALA A 63 -4.32 -9.48 10.73
N ALA A 64 -5.40 -10.24 10.93
CA ALA A 64 -5.68 -11.49 10.23
C ALA A 64 -4.51 -12.51 10.26
N GLY A 65 -3.76 -12.57 11.37
CA GLY A 65 -2.61 -13.46 11.54
C GLY A 65 -1.32 -13.00 10.83
N LEU A 66 -1.29 -11.78 10.32
CA LEU A 66 -0.11 -11.16 9.70
C LEU A 66 0.40 -10.00 10.56
N ARG A 67 1.71 -9.85 10.62
CA ARG A 67 2.37 -8.69 11.20
C ARG A 67 2.58 -7.63 10.10
N LEU A 68 2.01 -6.47 10.33
CA LEU A 68 1.99 -5.34 9.41
C LEU A 68 2.76 -4.17 10.02
N MET A 69 3.37 -3.35 9.19
CA MET A 69 3.93 -2.05 9.53
C MET A 69 3.64 -1.09 8.38
N GLY A 70 3.46 0.19 8.66
CA GLY A 70 3.21 1.13 7.57
C GLY A 70 3.22 2.58 8.02
N GLN A 71 3.43 3.46 7.06
CA GLN A 71 3.46 4.90 7.28
C GLN A 71 2.73 5.62 6.15
N GLY A 72 1.94 6.60 6.51
CA GLY A 72 1.26 7.50 5.57
C GLY A 72 2.22 8.40 4.79
N ASP A 73 1.72 9.00 3.72
CA ASP A 73 2.49 9.91 2.87
C ASP A 73 2.96 11.16 3.63
N ALA A 74 4.16 11.62 3.32
CA ALA A 74 4.72 12.84 3.90
C ALA A 74 4.02 14.12 3.42
N ARG A 75 3.39 14.08 2.25
CA ARG A 75 2.70 15.22 1.62
C ARG A 75 1.30 15.43 2.20
N PHE A 76 1.24 15.52 3.49
CA PHE A 76 -0.02 15.65 4.21
C PHE A 76 -0.28 17.10 4.61
N THR A 77 -1.43 17.62 4.18
CA THR A 77 -1.98 18.89 4.66
C THR A 77 -3.37 18.65 5.25
N PRO A 78 -3.60 19.02 6.53
CA PRO A 78 -4.87 18.73 7.22
C PRO A 78 -6.10 19.33 6.54
N ASP A 79 -5.95 20.47 5.90
CA ASP A 79 -7.04 21.24 5.30
C ASP A 79 -7.16 21.08 3.79
N LYS A 80 -6.14 20.50 3.13
CA LYS A 80 -6.10 20.33 1.66
C LYS A 80 -6.39 21.57 0.85
N THR A 81 -6.17 22.77 1.44
CA THR A 81 -6.37 24.06 0.74
C THR A 81 -5.23 24.38 -0.21
N THR A 82 -4.07 23.77 0.01
CA THR A 82 -2.91 23.88 -0.87
C THR A 82 -2.56 22.53 -1.46
N ARG A 83 -2.24 22.49 -2.76
CA ARG A 83 -1.67 21.30 -3.38
C ARG A 83 -0.21 21.18 -2.94
N ASP A 84 0.05 20.29 -1.99
CA ASP A 84 1.40 19.93 -1.56
C ASP A 84 1.88 18.66 -2.30
N ASP A 85 1.55 18.55 -3.58
CA ASP A 85 2.04 17.48 -4.44
C ASP A 85 3.55 17.59 -4.72
N ASP A 86 4.15 18.73 -4.31
CA ASP A 86 5.54 19.10 -4.60
C ASP A 86 6.50 18.89 -3.42
N ALA A 87 6.15 18.06 -2.43
CA ALA A 87 7.12 17.77 -1.38
C ALA A 87 8.42 17.22 -2.00
N PRO A 88 9.60 17.74 -1.57
CA PRO A 88 10.88 17.27 -2.08
C PRO A 88 11.02 15.74 -1.91
N THR A 89 11.61 15.08 -2.89
CA THR A 89 11.88 13.62 -2.87
C THR A 89 12.61 13.20 -1.59
N GLU A 90 13.42 14.07 -1.02
CA GLU A 90 14.17 13.84 0.23
C GLU A 90 13.22 13.64 1.42
N VAL A 91 12.12 14.40 1.49
CA VAL A 91 11.11 14.28 2.57
C VAL A 91 10.37 12.95 2.46
N ILE A 92 9.98 12.58 1.24
CA ILE A 92 9.29 11.30 0.97
C ILE A 92 10.24 10.12 1.28
N THR A 93 11.50 10.24 0.88
CA THR A 93 12.53 9.23 1.16
C THR A 93 12.81 9.11 2.66
N ALA A 94 12.81 10.22 3.41
CA ALA A 94 13.07 10.22 4.86
C ALA A 94 11.99 9.42 5.62
N VAL A 95 10.73 9.49 5.20
CA VAL A 95 9.65 8.64 5.74
C VAL A 95 9.99 7.16 5.58
N GLY A 96 10.38 6.76 4.38
CA GLY A 96 10.80 5.39 4.10
C GLY A 96 12.03 4.95 4.89
N SER A 97 12.99 5.86 5.07
CA SER A 97 14.21 5.58 5.85
C SER A 97 13.91 5.33 7.33
N ALA A 98 13.05 6.18 7.92
CA ALA A 98 12.62 5.99 9.31
C ALA A 98 11.86 4.66 9.49
N LEU A 99 11.01 4.31 8.53
CA LEU A 99 10.27 3.05 8.55
C LEU A 99 11.21 1.83 8.39
N ALA A 100 12.26 1.96 7.57
CA ALA A 100 13.28 0.92 7.38
C ALA A 100 14.14 0.71 8.65
N GLU A 101 14.48 1.79 9.36
CA GLU A 101 15.15 1.72 10.66
C GLU A 101 14.27 1.01 11.69
N ALA A 102 12.99 1.40 11.78
CA ALA A 102 12.02 0.75 12.67
C ALA A 102 11.81 -0.74 12.31
N TYR A 103 11.81 -1.06 11.02
CA TYR A 103 11.78 -2.45 10.57
C TYR A 103 12.99 -3.24 11.09
N ASP A 104 14.19 -2.66 11.00
CA ASP A 104 15.43 -3.32 11.49
C ASP A 104 15.45 -3.49 13.01
N GLU A 105 14.82 -2.57 13.76
CA GLU A 105 14.74 -2.61 15.21
C GLU A 105 13.61 -3.54 15.72
N ALA A 106 12.60 -3.84 14.91
CA ALA A 106 11.48 -4.67 15.33
C ALA A 106 11.95 -6.08 15.74
N ALA A 107 11.57 -6.51 16.94
CA ALA A 107 11.88 -7.85 17.45
C ALA A 107 11.20 -8.95 16.62
N ASP A 108 9.92 -8.73 16.30
CA ASP A 108 9.13 -9.56 15.42
C ASP A 108 8.97 -8.86 14.09
N LYS A 109 9.71 -9.31 13.08
CA LYS A 109 9.72 -8.66 11.76
C LYS A 109 8.34 -8.66 11.11
N PRO A 110 7.87 -7.51 10.59
CA PRO A 110 6.68 -7.46 9.76
C PRO A 110 6.82 -8.32 8.52
N GLN A 111 5.74 -8.98 8.16
CA GLN A 111 5.66 -9.77 6.92
C GLN A 111 5.26 -8.90 5.74
N LEU A 112 4.57 -7.79 6.02
CA LEU A 112 4.05 -6.87 5.04
C LEU A 112 4.28 -5.43 5.51
N VAL A 113 4.88 -4.62 4.65
CA VAL A 113 5.06 -3.19 4.90
C VAL A 113 4.25 -2.39 3.89
N LEU A 114 3.50 -1.39 4.36
CA LEU A 114 2.67 -0.52 3.56
C LEU A 114 3.25 0.90 3.56
N VAL A 115 3.35 1.47 2.39
CA VAL A 115 3.61 2.90 2.17
C VAL A 115 2.68 3.40 1.07
N HIS A 116 2.47 4.71 0.98
CA HIS A 116 1.69 5.25 -0.12
C HIS A 116 2.55 5.44 -1.37
N ASP A 117 3.60 6.25 -1.28
CA ASP A 117 4.48 6.56 -2.42
C ASP A 117 5.58 5.50 -2.61
N PRO A 118 5.79 4.98 -3.83
CA PRO A 118 6.88 4.05 -4.13
C PRO A 118 8.29 4.56 -3.81
N ILE A 119 8.47 5.88 -3.71
CA ILE A 119 9.75 6.48 -3.28
C ILE A 119 10.05 6.10 -1.82
N SER A 120 9.03 6.12 -0.95
CA SER A 120 9.17 5.68 0.45
C SER A 120 9.46 4.18 0.58
N ALA A 121 9.18 3.38 -0.44
CA ALA A 121 9.52 1.95 -0.43
C ALA A 121 11.01 1.66 -0.66
N ARG A 122 11.77 2.59 -1.26
CA ARG A 122 13.17 2.36 -1.65
C ARG A 122 14.09 1.95 -0.49
N PRO A 123 14.05 2.59 0.69
CA PRO A 123 14.90 2.20 1.82
C PRO A 123 14.56 0.83 2.41
N LEU A 124 13.38 0.28 2.11
CA LEU A 124 12.92 -1.04 2.56
C LEU A 124 13.39 -2.20 1.66
N LEU A 125 13.92 -1.89 0.47
CA LEU A 125 14.46 -2.90 -0.43
C LEU A 125 15.66 -3.60 0.21
N GLY A 126 15.70 -4.92 0.11
CA GLY A 126 16.68 -5.77 0.79
C GLY A 126 16.40 -6.04 2.27
N ARG A 127 15.33 -5.47 2.85
CA ARG A 127 14.96 -5.60 4.28
C ARG A 127 13.64 -6.34 4.46
N ALA A 128 12.55 -5.74 4.00
CA ALA A 128 11.22 -6.31 4.12
C ALA A 128 10.94 -7.34 3.01
N PRO A 129 10.27 -8.48 3.28
CA PRO A 129 9.98 -9.47 2.25
C PRO A 129 8.96 -9.00 1.22
N LEU A 130 7.98 -8.20 1.64
CA LEU A 130 6.90 -7.69 0.79
C LEU A 130 6.57 -6.25 1.19
N VAL A 131 6.64 -5.35 0.21
CA VAL A 131 6.26 -3.94 0.35
C VAL A 131 5.17 -3.62 -0.66
N LEU A 132 4.07 -3.04 -0.18
CA LEU A 132 2.97 -2.56 -1.01
C LEU A 132 2.98 -1.04 -1.05
N ALA A 133 2.78 -0.48 -2.24
CA ALA A 133 2.67 0.95 -2.48
C ALA A 133 1.54 1.26 -3.47
N GLY A 134 1.10 2.50 -3.52
CA GLY A 134 0.09 3.03 -4.43
C GLY A 134 0.59 4.23 -5.24
N HIS A 135 -0.14 5.35 -5.20
CA HIS A 135 0.19 6.67 -5.74
C HIS A 135 0.34 6.77 -7.26
N ALA A 136 1.05 5.82 -7.88
CA ALA A 136 1.42 5.90 -9.30
C ALA A 136 0.27 5.58 -10.27
N HIS A 137 -0.88 5.12 -9.79
CA HIS A 137 -2.04 4.66 -10.57
C HIS A 137 -1.71 3.60 -11.63
N GLU A 138 -0.51 3.04 -11.59
CA GLU A 138 0.00 2.04 -12.53
C GLU A 138 0.53 0.83 -11.76
N ARG A 139 0.05 -0.37 -12.14
CA ARG A 139 0.54 -1.60 -11.52
C ARG A 139 1.96 -1.93 -11.97
N ARG A 140 2.85 -2.08 -11.00
CA ARG A 140 4.21 -2.55 -11.22
C ARG A 140 4.61 -3.54 -10.12
N VAL A 141 5.21 -4.65 -10.51
CA VAL A 141 5.76 -5.63 -9.56
C VAL A 141 7.21 -5.89 -9.92
N ARG A 142 8.08 -5.79 -8.91
CA ARG A 142 9.50 -6.11 -9.07
C ARG A 142 10.03 -6.79 -7.81
N THR A 143 11.04 -7.63 -7.98
CA THR A 143 11.80 -8.20 -6.87
C THR A 143 13.23 -7.69 -6.93
N GLU A 144 13.70 -7.12 -5.83
CA GLU A 144 15.02 -6.54 -5.69
C GLU A 144 15.59 -6.89 -4.31
N ASP A 145 16.78 -7.44 -4.26
CA ASP A 145 17.49 -7.85 -3.04
C ASP A 145 16.63 -8.70 -2.06
N GLY A 146 15.76 -9.54 -2.60
CA GLY A 146 14.86 -10.38 -1.80
C GLY A 146 13.56 -9.72 -1.35
N THR A 147 13.37 -8.43 -1.64
CA THR A 147 12.10 -7.71 -1.42
C THR A 147 11.23 -7.77 -2.68
N THR A 148 9.98 -8.15 -2.53
CA THR A 148 8.96 -7.93 -3.55
C THR A 148 8.29 -6.58 -3.31
N LEU A 149 8.49 -5.62 -4.21
CA LEU A 149 7.76 -4.36 -4.23
C LEU A 149 6.60 -4.46 -5.22
N MET A 150 5.39 -4.23 -4.72
CA MET A 150 4.17 -4.18 -5.53
C MET A 150 3.59 -2.76 -5.46
N VAL A 151 3.64 -2.05 -6.56
CA VAL A 151 2.91 -0.80 -6.74
C VAL A 151 1.55 -1.15 -7.32
N GLN A 152 0.50 -0.75 -6.63
CA GLN A 152 -0.88 -1.04 -7.02
C GLN A 152 -1.39 0.03 -7.99
N GLY A 153 -2.17 -0.39 -9.00
CA GLY A 153 -2.95 0.52 -9.82
C GLY A 153 -4.18 1.04 -9.08
N SER A 154 -4.91 1.98 -9.69
CA SER A 154 -6.08 2.57 -9.05
C SER A 154 -7.24 1.58 -8.96
N THR A 155 -7.82 1.43 -7.76
CA THR A 155 -9.07 0.68 -7.55
C THR A 155 -10.33 1.49 -7.84
N GLY A 156 -10.21 2.82 -7.92
CA GLY A 156 -11.29 3.75 -8.28
C GLY A 156 -11.17 4.31 -9.69
N GLY A 157 -10.30 3.76 -10.56
CA GLY A 157 -10.11 4.26 -11.92
C GLY A 157 -9.55 5.69 -11.96
N ALA A 158 -8.72 6.09 -10.98
CA ALA A 158 -8.17 7.43 -10.79
C ALA A 158 -9.20 8.53 -10.48
N GLY A 159 -10.40 8.15 -10.01
CA GLY A 159 -11.43 9.09 -9.56
C GLY A 159 -11.92 10.03 -10.68
N LEU A 160 -12.22 11.28 -10.34
CA LEU A 160 -12.72 12.28 -11.29
C LEU A 160 -11.67 12.66 -12.35
N ARG A 161 -10.37 12.47 -12.07
CA ARG A 161 -9.29 12.77 -13.02
C ARG A 161 -9.36 11.90 -14.26
N ALA A 162 -9.83 10.66 -14.13
CA ALA A 162 -10.01 9.75 -15.29
C ALA A 162 -11.05 10.23 -16.30
N LEU A 163 -11.90 11.20 -15.93
CA LEU A 163 -12.87 11.81 -16.85
C LEU A 163 -12.22 12.83 -17.81
N GLU A 164 -11.01 13.27 -17.52
CA GLU A 164 -10.25 14.21 -18.34
C GLU A 164 -9.33 13.48 -19.34
N ASP A 165 -9.11 12.17 -19.16
CA ASP A 165 -8.27 11.36 -20.03
C ASP A 165 -9.04 10.92 -21.30
N GLU A 166 -8.34 10.78 -22.41
CA GLU A 166 -8.93 10.31 -23.68
C GLU A 166 -9.40 8.84 -23.59
N GLU A 167 -8.73 8.03 -22.76
CA GLU A 167 -9.10 6.64 -22.49
C GLU A 167 -9.40 6.44 -20.99
N PRO A 168 -10.47 5.70 -20.65
CA PRO A 168 -10.81 5.46 -19.26
C PRO A 168 -9.71 4.69 -18.53
N THR A 169 -9.28 5.18 -17.36
CA THR A 169 -8.33 4.47 -16.51
C THR A 169 -8.95 3.17 -15.99
N PRO A 170 -8.32 2.00 -16.20
CA PRO A 170 -8.86 0.74 -15.74
C PRO A 170 -8.83 0.63 -14.21
N VAL A 171 -9.82 -0.07 -13.65
CA VAL A 171 -9.85 -0.46 -12.24
C VAL A 171 -8.94 -1.67 -12.04
N MET A 172 -8.02 -1.57 -11.09
CA MET A 172 -7.03 -2.62 -10.82
C MET A 172 -7.09 -3.08 -9.37
N LEU A 173 -7.18 -4.38 -9.18
CA LEU A 173 -7.16 -5.07 -7.89
C LEU A 173 -6.10 -6.16 -7.90
N THR A 174 -5.58 -6.50 -6.74
CA THR A 174 -4.63 -7.61 -6.60
C THR A 174 -5.06 -8.51 -5.44
N VAL A 175 -5.12 -9.81 -5.67
CA VAL A 175 -5.31 -10.82 -4.62
C VAL A 175 -3.97 -11.45 -4.32
N LEU A 176 -3.52 -11.38 -3.07
CA LEU A 176 -2.26 -11.95 -2.62
C LEU A 176 -2.52 -13.31 -1.95
N TYR A 177 -1.74 -14.29 -2.32
CA TYR A 177 -1.73 -15.61 -1.70
C TYR A 177 -0.44 -15.75 -0.89
N LEU A 178 -0.59 -15.68 0.42
CA LEU A 178 0.52 -15.75 1.36
C LEU A 178 0.56 -17.13 2.00
N ASP A 179 1.76 -17.61 2.29
CA ASP A 179 1.97 -18.81 3.08
C ASP A 179 1.44 -18.58 4.50
N ALA A 180 0.65 -19.53 5.00
CA ALA A 180 -0.04 -19.37 6.27
C ALA A 180 0.89 -19.37 7.50
N GLU A 181 2.05 -20.01 7.40
CA GLU A 181 3.01 -20.12 8.49
C GLU A 181 4.04 -18.97 8.46
N THR A 182 4.53 -18.65 7.27
CA THR A 182 5.64 -17.71 7.11
C THR A 182 5.19 -16.31 6.68
N GLY A 183 3.97 -16.15 6.16
CA GLY A 183 3.46 -14.91 5.57
C GLY A 183 4.13 -14.54 4.24
N ARG A 184 4.91 -15.45 3.63
CA ARG A 184 5.60 -15.17 2.38
C ARG A 184 4.65 -15.22 1.18
N LEU A 185 4.85 -14.31 0.24
CA LEU A 185 4.11 -14.29 -1.01
C LEU A 185 4.40 -15.55 -1.83
N GLN A 186 3.35 -16.32 -2.12
CA GLN A 186 3.42 -17.52 -2.98
C GLN A 186 2.94 -17.25 -4.39
N ALA A 187 1.87 -16.48 -4.52
CA ALA A 187 1.28 -16.11 -5.80
C ALA A 187 0.44 -14.84 -5.64
N TYR A 188 0.06 -14.25 -6.75
CA TYR A 188 -0.94 -13.17 -6.75
C TYR A 188 -1.76 -13.20 -8.05
N ASP A 189 -3.01 -12.76 -7.94
CA ASP A 189 -3.88 -12.53 -9.09
C ASP A 189 -3.98 -11.04 -9.37
N GLU A 190 -3.66 -10.66 -10.59
CA GLU A 190 -3.88 -9.31 -11.11
C GLU A 190 -5.26 -9.27 -11.76
N LEU A 191 -6.17 -8.48 -11.19
CA LEU A 191 -7.47 -8.22 -11.75
C LEU A 191 -7.45 -6.84 -12.40
N THR A 192 -7.86 -6.76 -13.64
CA THR A 192 -8.02 -5.50 -14.38
C THR A 192 -9.41 -5.49 -14.97
N LEU A 193 -10.19 -4.50 -14.59
CA LEU A 193 -11.53 -4.26 -15.11
C LEU A 193 -11.46 -3.05 -16.02
N GLY A 194 -12.22 -3.04 -17.10
CA GLY A 194 -12.29 -1.90 -18.00
C GLY A 194 -12.69 -0.62 -17.27
N GLY A 195 -12.20 0.53 -17.74
CA GLY A 195 -12.63 1.84 -17.25
C GLY A 195 -14.06 2.16 -17.68
N LEU A 196 -14.57 3.32 -17.31
CA LEU A 196 -15.92 3.86 -17.53
C LEU A 196 -16.75 3.19 -18.66
N GLY A 197 -17.65 2.28 -18.27
CA GLY A 197 -18.58 1.63 -19.21
C GLY A 197 -18.01 0.47 -20.02
N ASP A 198 -16.74 0.17 -19.91
CA ASP A 198 -16.14 -1.02 -20.47
C ASP A 198 -16.45 -2.24 -19.59
N THR A 199 -16.83 -3.34 -20.21
CA THR A 199 -17.24 -4.57 -19.51
C THR A 199 -16.16 -5.64 -19.49
N ASP A 200 -14.98 -5.35 -20.05
CA ASP A 200 -13.88 -6.30 -20.10
C ASP A 200 -13.26 -6.52 -18.72
N ALA A 201 -13.03 -7.78 -18.39
CA ALA A 201 -12.34 -8.21 -17.19
C ALA A 201 -11.20 -9.15 -17.56
N ARG A 202 -10.00 -8.85 -17.05
CA ARG A 202 -8.82 -9.71 -17.19
C ARG A 202 -8.30 -10.13 -15.82
N ILE A 203 -8.08 -11.44 -15.67
CA ILE A 203 -7.45 -12.01 -14.48
C ILE A 203 -6.22 -12.77 -14.91
N SER A 204 -5.07 -12.44 -14.32
CA SER A 204 -3.78 -13.08 -14.60
C SER A 204 -3.14 -13.53 -13.30
N ARG A 205 -2.90 -14.86 -13.16
CA ARG A 205 -2.15 -15.39 -12.02
C ARG A 205 -0.66 -15.33 -12.26
N ARG A 206 0.05 -14.84 -11.25
CA ARG A 206 1.51 -14.83 -11.18
C ARG A 206 1.96 -15.68 -10.01
N ILE A 207 3.00 -16.46 -10.23
CA ILE A 207 3.66 -17.19 -9.14
C ILE A 207 4.71 -16.25 -8.55
N GLY A 208 4.71 -16.12 -7.24
CA GLY A 208 5.71 -15.31 -6.53
C GLY A 208 7.13 -15.82 -6.75
N PRO A 209 8.14 -14.99 -6.46
CA PRO A 209 9.53 -15.43 -6.57
C PRO A 209 9.76 -16.63 -5.67
N PRO A 210 10.61 -17.60 -6.10
CA PRO A 210 10.99 -18.71 -5.24
C PRO A 210 11.62 -18.18 -3.95
N PRO A 211 11.50 -18.88 -2.81
CA PRO A 211 12.16 -18.47 -1.58
C PRO A 211 13.66 -18.25 -1.85
N SER A 212 14.20 -17.12 -1.43
CA SER A 212 15.61 -16.81 -1.60
C SER A 212 16.44 -17.91 -0.93
N THR A 213 17.26 -18.60 -1.70
CA THR A 213 18.25 -19.53 -1.16
C THR A 213 19.24 -18.70 -0.34
N PRO A 214 19.49 -18.99 0.94
CA PRO A 214 20.51 -18.28 1.68
C PRO A 214 21.85 -18.45 0.96
N SER A 215 22.52 -17.35 0.66
CA SER A 215 23.89 -17.39 0.13
C SER A 215 24.76 -18.20 1.10
N PRO A 216 25.59 -19.14 0.60
CA PRO A 216 26.52 -19.86 1.46
C PRO A 216 27.40 -18.84 2.16
N SER A 217 27.43 -18.89 3.50
CA SER A 217 28.33 -18.07 4.28
C SER A 217 29.76 -18.32 3.77
N PRO A 218 30.59 -17.29 3.55
CA PRO A 218 31.97 -17.49 3.20
C PRO A 218 32.61 -18.33 4.31
N SER A 219 33.02 -19.53 3.96
CA SER A 219 33.80 -20.40 4.85
C SER A 219 35.09 -19.64 5.18
N GLY A 220 35.20 -19.19 6.41
CA GLY A 220 36.44 -18.59 6.92
C GLY A 220 37.59 -19.56 6.76
N GLY A 221 38.59 -19.11 5.98
CA GLY A 221 39.92 -19.69 5.92
C GLY A 221 40.81 -19.03 6.95
#